data_76c467b859fd82a918c39bef93684155
#
_entry.id   76c467b859fd82a918c39bef93684155
#
_cell.length_a   1.000
_cell.length_b   1.000
_cell.length_c   1.000
_cell.angle_alpha   90.00
_cell.angle_beta   90.00
_cell.angle_gamma   90.00
#
_symmetry.space_group_name_H-M   'P 1'
#
loop_
_entity.id
_entity.type
_entity.pdbx_description
1 polymer ?
#
loop_
_entity_poly.entity_id
_entity_poly.type
_entity_poly.pdbx_seq_one_letter_code
_entity_poly.pdbx_strand_id
1 'polypeptide(L)'
;MDWIDHLNPAANFLLFSGVKILGVFSVLMFIVAYAVWVERKVSAAIQDRHGPNRFGPFGLLQPVADAVKAFLKEDFTPGHVRKVYYWLAPAIVMIPSILVVAVIPFGSYLGRQKMVISDLNVGILYTFGIVSLGVYGIVLAGYAANSKYPFLGGIRSSAQLISYEIAMGLSVVAVFLLVGDLNLSKVVEYQSGGFLQWIVFKQPIAFIIFLVAAFAETNRTPFDLPEAEQELAGGYNVEYSSMKFALFFMGEYANMTVASAMMATLFFGGWTLPVAGLDQPAGASQIVAGLLHIGIFLAKTLFIVFMIIWVRWMWPRFRYDQLMDLGWRRFIPLALANIVATAVTLWWQTK
;
A
#
# COMPACT_ATOMS: atom_id res chain seq x y z
N MET A 1 2.46 7.37 36.10
CA MET A 1 1.71 7.77 34.86
C MET A 1 0.59 8.77 35.15
N ASP A 2 0.55 9.30 36.37
CA ASP A 2 -0.56 10.12 36.91
C ASP A 2 -0.66 11.54 36.32
N TRP A 3 0.40 12.06 35.72
CA TRP A 3 0.41 13.37 35.09
C TRP A 3 -0.41 13.46 33.79
N ILE A 4 -0.66 12.30 33.14
CA ILE A 4 -1.46 12.23 31.90
C ILE A 4 -2.95 12.40 32.19
N ASP A 5 -3.42 11.92 33.35
CA ASP A 5 -4.82 12.01 33.78
C ASP A 5 -5.21 13.45 34.16
N HIS A 6 -4.23 14.36 34.37
CA HIS A 6 -4.44 15.78 34.66
C HIS A 6 -4.47 16.68 33.42
N LEU A 7 -4.16 16.14 32.23
CA LEU A 7 -4.23 16.90 30.99
C LEU A 7 -5.68 17.05 30.51
N ASN A 8 -5.99 18.23 29.95
CA ASN A 8 -7.27 18.46 29.29
C ASN A 8 -7.53 17.36 28.22
N PRO A 9 -8.75 16.79 28.11
CA PRO A 9 -9.08 15.75 27.13
C PRO A 9 -8.64 16.07 25.70
N ALA A 10 -8.72 17.32 25.28
CA ALA A 10 -8.24 17.77 23.97
C ALA A 10 -6.71 17.68 23.85
N ALA A 11 -5.97 18.05 24.91
CA ALA A 11 -4.50 17.95 24.91
C ALA A 11 -4.02 16.50 24.87
N ASN A 12 -4.68 15.60 25.60
CA ASN A 12 -4.42 14.16 25.56
C ASN A 12 -4.65 13.59 24.16
N PHE A 13 -5.77 13.95 23.52
CA PHE A 13 -6.07 13.51 22.16
C PHE A 13 -5.01 13.98 21.17
N LEU A 14 -4.63 15.25 21.19
CA LEU A 14 -3.62 15.81 20.29
C LEU A 14 -2.24 15.17 20.50
N LEU A 15 -1.84 14.95 21.75
CA LEU A 15 -0.55 14.33 22.08
C LEU A 15 -0.47 12.90 21.58
N PHE A 16 -1.47 12.06 21.90
CA PHE A 16 -1.47 10.66 21.46
C PHE A 16 -1.62 10.52 19.96
N SER A 17 -2.43 11.36 19.31
CA SER A 17 -2.56 11.37 17.85
C SER A 17 -1.25 11.79 17.19
N GLY A 18 -0.57 12.82 17.72
CA GLY A 18 0.74 13.26 17.24
C GLY A 18 1.81 12.16 17.36
N VAL A 19 1.86 11.46 18.50
CA VAL A 19 2.81 10.32 18.71
C VAL A 19 2.50 9.19 17.73
N LYS A 20 1.22 8.83 17.52
CA LYS A 20 0.84 7.80 16.54
C LYS A 20 1.23 8.19 15.12
N ILE A 21 0.95 9.43 14.70
CA ILE A 21 1.30 9.94 13.38
C ILE A 21 2.81 9.87 13.16
N LEU A 22 3.62 10.38 14.09
CA LEU A 22 5.07 10.36 14.00
C LEU A 22 5.61 8.93 13.98
N GLY A 23 5.10 8.06 14.84
CA GLY A 23 5.50 6.65 14.90
C GLY A 23 5.20 5.91 13.60
N VAL A 24 3.98 6.00 13.12
CA VAL A 24 3.53 5.32 11.87
C VAL A 24 4.25 5.88 10.66
N PHE A 25 4.41 7.20 10.57
CA PHE A 25 5.17 7.84 9.49
C PHE A 25 6.64 7.40 9.48
N SER A 26 7.29 7.36 10.65
CA SER A 26 8.69 6.91 10.77
C SER A 26 8.86 5.45 10.35
N VAL A 27 7.92 4.57 10.77
CA VAL A 27 7.93 3.16 10.37
C VAL A 27 7.69 3.01 8.88
N LEU A 28 6.74 3.74 8.29
CA LEU A 28 6.47 3.72 6.86
C LEU A 28 7.72 4.15 6.07
N MET A 29 8.35 5.28 6.42
CA MET A 29 9.56 5.75 5.75
C MET A 29 10.72 4.77 5.89
N PHE A 30 10.86 4.14 7.06
CA PHE A 30 11.84 3.09 7.28
C PHE A 30 11.60 1.88 6.36
N ILE A 31 10.37 1.39 6.27
CA ILE A 31 10.00 0.28 5.38
C ILE A 31 10.29 0.65 3.93
N VAL A 32 9.89 1.85 3.48
CA VAL A 32 10.13 2.33 2.12
C VAL A 32 11.62 2.34 1.78
N ALA A 33 12.46 2.89 2.66
CA ALA A 33 13.90 2.94 2.46
C ALA A 33 14.54 1.54 2.39
N TYR A 34 14.17 0.66 3.31
CA TYR A 34 14.73 -0.69 3.36
C TYR A 34 14.11 -1.66 2.36
N ALA A 35 12.90 -1.41 1.86
CA ALA A 35 12.31 -2.20 0.76
C ALA A 35 13.17 -2.13 -0.51
N VAL A 36 13.76 -0.97 -0.82
CA VAL A 36 14.72 -0.81 -1.93
C VAL A 36 15.96 -1.69 -1.72
N TRP A 37 16.48 -1.74 -0.50
CA TRP A 37 17.63 -2.59 -0.16
C TRP A 37 17.29 -4.08 -0.27
N VAL A 38 16.13 -4.49 0.27
CA VAL A 38 15.62 -5.87 0.18
C VAL A 38 15.46 -6.27 -1.28
N GLU A 39 14.87 -5.42 -2.11
CA GLU A 39 14.68 -5.69 -3.53
C GLU A 39 16.00 -5.93 -4.25
N ARG A 40 17.01 -5.09 -4.00
CA ARG A 40 18.36 -5.28 -4.59
C ARG A 40 19.03 -6.57 -4.09
N LYS A 41 18.76 -7.00 -2.85
CA LYS A 41 19.28 -8.28 -2.33
C LYS A 41 18.57 -9.48 -2.93
N VAL A 42 17.24 -9.42 -3.01
CA VAL A 42 16.42 -10.50 -3.62
C VAL A 42 16.75 -10.65 -5.09
N SER A 43 16.83 -9.55 -5.84
CA SER A 43 17.21 -9.60 -7.26
C SER A 43 18.60 -10.20 -7.47
N ALA A 44 19.55 -9.84 -6.61
CA ALA A 44 20.91 -10.39 -6.68
C ALA A 44 20.94 -11.88 -6.37
N ALA A 45 20.17 -12.33 -5.37
CA ALA A 45 20.05 -13.76 -5.03
C ALA A 45 19.42 -14.58 -6.17
N ILE A 46 18.37 -14.06 -6.83
CA ILE A 46 17.74 -14.71 -7.98
C ILE A 46 18.69 -14.78 -9.18
N GLN A 47 19.54 -13.77 -9.34
CA GLN A 47 20.51 -13.68 -10.46
C GLN A 47 21.88 -14.28 -10.13
N ASP A 48 22.01 -15.00 -9.02
CA ASP A 48 23.25 -15.61 -8.52
C ASP A 48 24.45 -14.62 -8.48
N ARG A 49 24.21 -13.40 -7.98
CA ARG A 49 25.22 -12.35 -7.80
C ARG A 49 25.16 -11.71 -6.44
N HIS A 50 26.25 -11.04 -6.03
CA HIS A 50 26.26 -10.30 -4.80
C HIS A 50 25.49 -8.97 -4.90
N GLY A 51 24.48 -8.80 -4.02
CA GLY A 51 23.79 -7.52 -3.85
C GLY A 51 24.65 -6.47 -3.11
N PRO A 52 24.09 -5.30 -2.76
CA PRO A 52 24.80 -4.26 -2.03
C PRO A 52 25.47 -4.81 -0.77
N ASN A 53 26.78 -4.69 -0.67
CA ASN A 53 27.57 -5.30 0.44
C ASN A 53 28.70 -4.42 0.95
N ARG A 54 29.05 -3.32 0.25
CA ARG A 54 30.24 -2.52 0.55
C ARG A 54 29.99 -1.38 1.54
N PHE A 55 28.76 -0.85 1.58
CA PHE A 55 28.44 0.30 2.43
C PHE A 55 27.75 -0.16 3.72
N GLY A 56 28.53 -0.25 4.79
CA GLY A 56 28.13 -0.82 6.08
C GLY A 56 28.02 -2.35 6.09
N PRO A 57 27.72 -2.95 7.26
CA PRO A 57 27.52 -4.40 7.37
C PRO A 57 26.43 -4.88 6.42
N PHE A 58 26.74 -5.84 5.55
CA PHE A 58 25.80 -6.38 4.55
C PHE A 58 25.13 -5.32 3.64
N GLY A 59 25.68 -4.10 3.53
CA GLY A 59 25.09 -3.02 2.74
C GLY A 59 23.89 -2.33 3.40
N LEU A 60 23.69 -2.47 4.71
CA LEU A 60 22.54 -1.88 5.42
C LEU A 60 22.50 -0.35 5.38
N LEU A 61 23.65 0.32 5.19
CA LEU A 61 23.69 1.79 5.05
C LEU A 61 23.43 2.27 3.63
N GLN A 62 23.18 1.38 2.67
CA GLN A 62 22.92 1.75 1.27
C GLN A 62 21.73 2.71 1.10
N PRO A 63 20.58 2.54 1.79
CA PRO A 63 19.47 3.50 1.70
C PRO A 63 19.87 4.92 2.13
N VAL A 64 20.75 5.05 3.12
CA VAL A 64 21.25 6.35 3.56
C VAL A 64 22.13 6.99 2.48
N ALA A 65 23.01 6.21 1.84
CA ALA A 65 23.83 6.70 0.73
C ALA A 65 22.97 7.14 -0.47
N ASP A 66 21.91 6.39 -0.78
CA ASP A 66 20.98 6.72 -1.86
C ASP A 66 20.19 8.01 -1.54
N ALA A 67 19.78 8.20 -0.28
CA ALA A 67 19.12 9.43 0.17
C ALA A 67 20.07 10.64 0.07
N VAL A 68 21.30 10.54 0.59
CA VAL A 68 22.32 11.60 0.51
C VAL A 68 22.61 11.95 -0.94
N LYS A 69 22.75 10.95 -1.81
CA LYS A 69 22.92 11.17 -3.26
C LYS A 69 21.76 11.95 -3.88
N ALA A 70 20.52 11.63 -3.52
CA ALA A 70 19.33 12.31 -4.04
C ALA A 70 19.28 13.78 -3.58
N PHE A 71 19.71 14.08 -2.34
CA PHE A 71 19.77 15.46 -1.83
C PHE A 71 20.91 16.28 -2.43
N LEU A 72 22.07 15.68 -2.65
CA LEU A 72 23.25 16.39 -3.16
C LEU A 72 23.27 16.52 -4.69
N LYS A 73 22.45 15.74 -5.40
CA LYS A 73 22.34 15.80 -6.86
C LYS A 73 21.71 17.12 -7.28
N GLU A 74 22.25 17.75 -8.33
CA GLU A 74 21.70 18.97 -8.90
C GLU A 74 20.23 18.81 -9.30
N ASP A 75 19.37 19.71 -8.83
CA ASP A 75 17.95 19.72 -9.15
C ASP A 75 17.72 20.52 -10.44
N PHE A 76 17.87 19.84 -11.55
CA PHE A 76 17.66 20.41 -12.87
C PHE A 76 16.18 20.42 -13.24
N THR A 77 15.70 21.56 -13.74
CA THR A 77 14.35 21.70 -14.30
C THR A 77 14.48 22.04 -15.80
N PRO A 78 14.12 21.13 -16.72
CA PRO A 78 14.21 21.39 -18.15
C PRO A 78 13.43 22.64 -18.58
N GLY A 79 13.92 23.38 -19.57
CA GLY A 79 13.31 24.66 -20.01
C GLY A 79 11.95 24.48 -20.70
N HIS A 80 11.67 23.31 -21.26
CA HIS A 80 10.44 23.01 -22.01
C HIS A 80 9.27 22.53 -21.15
N VAL A 81 9.50 22.25 -19.85
CA VAL A 81 8.47 21.71 -18.95
C VAL A 81 7.53 22.79 -18.41
N ARG A 82 6.30 22.39 -18.10
CA ARG A 82 5.32 23.25 -17.41
C ARG A 82 5.61 23.26 -15.91
N LYS A 83 6.34 24.26 -15.41
CA LYS A 83 6.94 24.32 -14.07
C LYS A 83 5.95 24.03 -12.94
N VAL A 84 4.74 24.61 -12.93
CA VAL A 84 3.76 24.43 -11.85
C VAL A 84 3.37 22.96 -11.69
N TYR A 85 2.96 22.31 -12.76
CA TYR A 85 2.58 20.91 -12.75
C TYR A 85 3.75 19.98 -12.49
N TYR A 86 4.92 20.34 -13.00
CA TYR A 86 6.16 19.60 -12.80
C TYR A 86 6.58 19.54 -11.32
N TRP A 87 6.40 20.62 -10.56
CA TRP A 87 6.69 20.62 -9.13
C TRP A 87 5.57 19.98 -8.29
N LEU A 88 4.32 20.06 -8.74
CA LEU A 88 3.16 19.55 -8.00
C LEU A 88 3.00 18.02 -8.13
N ALA A 89 3.34 17.46 -9.28
CA ALA A 89 3.10 16.05 -9.59
C ALA A 89 3.74 15.07 -8.59
N PRO A 90 5.03 15.18 -8.18
CA PRO A 90 5.61 14.28 -7.19
C PRO A 90 4.90 14.35 -5.82
N ALA A 91 4.45 15.54 -5.42
CA ALA A 91 3.71 15.72 -4.17
C ALA A 91 2.35 15.04 -4.21
N ILE A 92 1.62 15.15 -5.33
CA ILE A 92 0.32 14.48 -5.51
C ILE A 92 0.45 12.95 -5.53
N VAL A 93 1.57 12.38 -5.94
CA VAL A 93 1.81 10.93 -5.84
C VAL A 93 2.13 10.52 -4.39
N MET A 94 2.98 11.27 -3.70
CA MET A 94 3.48 10.90 -2.38
C MET A 94 2.47 11.14 -1.25
N ILE A 95 1.75 12.27 -1.25
CA ILE A 95 0.85 12.66 -0.16
C ILE A 95 -0.30 11.65 0.04
N PRO A 96 -1.02 11.18 -0.99
CA PRO A 96 -2.05 10.17 -0.84
C PRO A 96 -1.57 8.90 -0.17
N SER A 97 -0.40 8.39 -0.55
CA SER A 97 0.18 7.18 0.04
C SER A 97 0.38 7.28 1.54
N ILE A 98 0.77 8.47 2.04
CA ILE A 98 0.94 8.72 3.48
C ILE A 98 -0.42 8.85 4.17
N LEU A 99 -1.38 9.56 3.57
CA LEU A 99 -2.67 9.82 4.17
C LEU A 99 -3.52 8.56 4.38
N VAL A 100 -3.42 7.61 3.48
CA VAL A 100 -4.18 6.34 3.58
C VAL A 100 -3.81 5.55 4.84
N VAL A 101 -2.56 5.62 5.28
CA VAL A 101 -2.10 4.87 6.47
C VAL A 101 -2.86 5.29 7.74
N ALA A 102 -3.42 6.49 7.78
CA ALA A 102 -4.15 7.01 8.94
C ALA A 102 -5.36 6.15 9.34
N VAL A 103 -5.96 5.42 8.42
CA VAL A 103 -7.19 4.63 8.64
C VAL A 103 -6.90 3.15 8.88
N ILE A 104 -5.69 2.70 8.61
CA ILE A 104 -5.30 1.29 8.75
C ILE A 104 -5.08 0.95 10.23
N PRO A 105 -5.78 -0.04 10.80
CA PRO A 105 -5.59 -0.48 12.18
C PRO A 105 -4.32 -1.34 12.28
N PHE A 106 -3.22 -0.74 12.73
CA PHE A 106 -1.91 -1.40 12.86
C PHE A 106 -1.73 -2.19 14.17
N GLY A 107 -2.72 -2.19 15.06
CA GLY A 107 -2.74 -2.95 16.29
C GLY A 107 -4.11 -2.90 16.96
N SER A 108 -4.29 -3.62 18.08
CA SER A 108 -5.50 -3.56 18.87
C SER A 108 -5.50 -2.35 19.81
N TYR A 109 -5.27 -2.57 21.08
CA TYR A 109 -5.16 -1.53 22.09
C TYR A 109 -3.77 -1.54 22.72
N LEU A 110 -3.21 -0.36 22.97
CA LEU A 110 -2.03 -0.18 23.80
C LEU A 110 -2.45 0.64 25.04
N GLY A 111 -2.65 -0.02 26.16
CA GLY A 111 -3.31 0.57 27.30
C GLY A 111 -4.76 0.93 26.98
N ARG A 112 -5.12 2.20 27.15
CA ARG A 112 -6.48 2.72 26.83
C ARG A 112 -6.63 3.23 25.39
N GLN A 113 -5.56 3.23 24.60
CA GLN A 113 -5.54 3.84 23.26
C GLN A 113 -5.67 2.78 22.17
N LYS A 114 -6.65 2.94 21.26
CA LYS A 114 -6.79 2.12 20.06
C LYS A 114 -5.64 2.42 19.08
N MET A 115 -5.01 1.39 18.53
CA MET A 115 -3.85 1.52 17.64
C MET A 115 -4.30 1.73 16.18
N VAL A 116 -4.99 2.84 15.97
CA VAL A 116 -5.34 3.44 14.68
C VAL A 116 -5.23 4.95 14.85
N ILE A 117 -4.85 5.68 13.81
CA ILE A 117 -4.75 7.15 13.87
C ILE A 117 -6.16 7.75 13.80
N SER A 118 -6.94 7.33 12.80
CA SER A 118 -8.32 7.78 12.59
C SER A 118 -9.24 6.59 12.31
N ASP A 119 -10.12 6.29 13.24
CA ASP A 119 -11.09 5.18 13.13
C ASP A 119 -12.38 5.67 12.47
N LEU A 120 -12.40 5.65 11.14
CA LEU A 120 -13.52 6.12 10.34
C LEU A 120 -14.52 5.00 10.08
N ASN A 121 -15.83 5.29 10.27
CA ASN A 121 -16.90 4.34 9.96
C ASN A 121 -16.93 3.95 8.47
N VAL A 122 -16.48 4.85 7.59
CA VAL A 122 -16.38 4.66 6.14
C VAL A 122 -14.91 4.57 5.70
N GLY A 123 -14.08 3.92 6.50
CA GLY A 123 -12.62 3.87 6.31
C GLY A 123 -12.18 3.42 4.93
N ILE A 124 -12.88 2.43 4.36
CA ILE A 124 -12.55 1.93 3.02
C ILE A 124 -12.83 2.94 1.92
N LEU A 125 -13.92 3.71 1.99
CA LEU A 125 -14.22 4.74 1.01
C LEU A 125 -13.18 5.87 1.05
N TYR A 126 -12.73 6.24 2.26
CA TYR A 126 -11.62 7.16 2.43
C TYR A 126 -10.34 6.61 1.76
N THR A 127 -10.02 5.34 1.99
CA THR A 127 -8.83 4.70 1.40
C THR A 127 -8.85 4.80 -0.12
N PHE A 128 -9.89 4.32 -0.78
CA PHE A 128 -9.99 4.37 -2.24
C PHE A 128 -10.05 5.81 -2.77
N GLY A 129 -10.82 6.70 -2.14
CA GLY A 129 -10.90 8.09 -2.57
C GLY A 129 -9.58 8.87 -2.45
N ILE A 130 -8.73 8.54 -1.49
CA ILE A 130 -7.41 9.16 -1.38
C ILE A 130 -6.40 8.53 -2.33
N VAL A 131 -6.41 7.19 -2.49
CA VAL A 131 -5.49 6.48 -3.39
C VAL A 131 -5.70 6.94 -4.83
N SER A 132 -6.96 7.10 -5.28
CA SER A 132 -7.27 7.56 -6.65
C SER A 132 -6.72 8.95 -6.97
N LEU A 133 -6.45 9.80 -5.97
CA LEU A 133 -5.77 11.08 -6.20
C LEU A 133 -4.33 10.89 -6.71
N GLY A 134 -3.67 9.79 -6.36
CA GLY A 134 -2.32 9.47 -6.85
C GLY A 134 -2.24 9.36 -8.37
N VAL A 135 -3.31 8.89 -9.02
CA VAL A 135 -3.40 8.77 -10.48
C VAL A 135 -3.23 10.13 -11.16
N TYR A 136 -3.82 11.18 -10.60
CA TYR A 136 -3.66 12.54 -11.13
C TYR A 136 -2.20 13.01 -11.09
N GLY A 137 -1.45 12.59 -10.07
CA GLY A 137 -0.02 12.93 -9.98
C GLY A 137 0.79 12.37 -11.16
N ILE A 138 0.51 11.13 -11.57
CA ILE A 138 1.18 10.48 -12.70
C ILE A 138 0.76 11.13 -14.03
N VAL A 139 -0.54 11.40 -14.22
CA VAL A 139 -1.04 12.10 -15.42
C VAL A 139 -0.41 13.49 -15.55
N LEU A 140 -0.38 14.24 -14.43
CA LEU A 140 0.24 15.57 -14.41
C LEU A 140 1.74 15.53 -14.67
N ALA A 141 2.46 14.49 -14.19
CA ALA A 141 3.87 14.29 -14.46
C ALA A 141 4.12 14.13 -15.98
N GLY A 142 3.37 13.23 -16.62
CA GLY A 142 3.45 13.01 -18.06
C GLY A 142 3.11 14.26 -18.88
N TYR A 143 2.06 15.00 -18.47
CA TYR A 143 1.64 16.24 -19.12
C TYR A 143 2.67 17.38 -18.94
N ALA A 144 3.22 17.50 -17.73
CA ALA A 144 4.17 18.55 -17.39
C ALA A 144 5.48 18.43 -18.14
N ALA A 145 5.90 17.21 -18.46
CA ALA A 145 7.14 16.91 -19.17
C ALA A 145 7.16 17.48 -20.61
N ASN A 146 5.99 17.79 -21.19
CA ASN A 146 5.84 18.34 -22.55
C ASN A 146 6.63 17.55 -23.61
N SER A 147 6.70 16.24 -23.46
CA SER A 147 7.38 15.28 -24.31
C SER A 147 6.44 14.11 -24.66
N LYS A 148 6.62 13.50 -25.83
CA LYS A 148 5.73 12.44 -26.33
C LYS A 148 5.78 11.18 -25.49
N TYR A 149 6.97 10.73 -25.07
CA TYR A 149 7.14 9.49 -24.30
C TYR A 149 6.57 9.59 -22.88
N PRO A 150 6.91 10.60 -22.08
CA PRO A 150 6.29 10.81 -20.77
C PRO A 150 4.77 10.95 -20.82
N PHE A 151 4.23 11.64 -21.83
CA PHE A 151 2.79 11.80 -22.00
C PHE A 151 2.09 10.46 -22.27
N LEU A 152 2.64 9.65 -23.19
CA LEU A 152 2.12 8.31 -23.46
C LEU A 152 2.25 7.39 -22.24
N GLY A 153 3.36 7.45 -21.50
CA GLY A 153 3.55 6.73 -20.25
C GLY A 153 2.49 7.09 -19.20
N GLY A 154 2.23 8.39 -19.01
CA GLY A 154 1.20 8.88 -18.10
C GLY A 154 -0.21 8.42 -18.47
N ILE A 155 -0.60 8.43 -19.75
CA ILE A 155 -1.91 7.94 -20.23
C ILE A 155 -2.02 6.42 -20.01
N ARG A 156 -1.01 5.64 -20.37
CA ARG A 156 -1.02 4.17 -20.18
C ARG A 156 -1.13 3.81 -18.70
N SER A 157 -0.40 4.51 -17.83
CA SER A 157 -0.47 4.32 -16.39
C SER A 157 -1.87 4.64 -15.84
N SER A 158 -2.44 5.78 -16.20
CA SER A 158 -3.76 6.16 -15.71
C SER A 158 -4.85 5.19 -16.16
N ALA A 159 -4.81 4.73 -17.42
CA ALA A 159 -5.74 3.73 -17.91
C ALA A 159 -5.63 2.39 -17.13
N GLN A 160 -4.42 1.96 -16.81
CA GLN A 160 -4.16 0.78 -15.97
C GLN A 160 -4.72 0.97 -14.56
N LEU A 161 -4.32 2.04 -13.87
CA LEU A 161 -4.70 2.30 -12.48
C LEU A 161 -6.22 2.38 -12.32
N ILE A 162 -6.93 3.18 -13.14
CA ILE A 162 -8.38 3.31 -13.08
C ILE A 162 -9.07 1.97 -13.34
N SER A 163 -8.60 1.18 -14.30
CA SER A 163 -9.21 -0.11 -14.64
C SER A 163 -9.10 -1.11 -13.48
N TYR A 164 -7.95 -1.17 -12.85
CA TYR A 164 -7.71 -2.11 -11.75
C TYR A 164 -8.27 -1.63 -10.42
N GLU A 165 -8.34 -0.32 -10.18
CA GLU A 165 -9.01 0.26 -9.02
C GLU A 165 -10.50 -0.13 -8.97
N ILE A 166 -11.21 -0.14 -10.12
CA ILE A 166 -12.59 -0.60 -10.21
C ILE A 166 -12.69 -2.08 -9.83
N ALA A 167 -11.83 -2.94 -10.37
CA ALA A 167 -11.83 -4.37 -10.06
C ALA A 167 -11.50 -4.63 -8.58
N MET A 168 -10.55 -3.90 -8.03
CA MET A 168 -10.15 -3.96 -6.62
C MET A 168 -11.29 -3.51 -5.71
N GLY A 169 -11.93 -2.38 -6.01
CA GLY A 169 -13.09 -1.89 -5.27
C GLY A 169 -14.23 -2.89 -5.24
N LEU A 170 -14.59 -3.49 -6.38
CA LEU A 170 -15.62 -4.52 -6.45
C LEU A 170 -15.25 -5.77 -5.63
N SER A 171 -13.98 -6.18 -5.63
CA SER A 171 -13.54 -7.33 -4.83
C SER A 171 -13.76 -7.10 -3.33
N VAL A 172 -13.50 -5.88 -2.89
CA VAL A 172 -13.62 -5.48 -1.48
C VAL A 172 -15.09 -5.34 -1.05
N VAL A 173 -16.01 -4.99 -1.97
CA VAL A 173 -17.45 -4.98 -1.68
C VAL A 173 -17.94 -6.33 -1.16
N ALA A 174 -17.47 -7.46 -1.72
CA ALA A 174 -17.83 -8.80 -1.25
C ALA A 174 -17.37 -9.04 0.20
N VAL A 175 -16.21 -8.49 0.59
CA VAL A 175 -15.69 -8.56 1.97
C VAL A 175 -16.62 -7.79 2.93
N PHE A 176 -17.02 -6.58 2.56
CA PHE A 176 -17.86 -5.73 3.40
C PHE A 176 -19.31 -6.23 3.50
N LEU A 177 -19.82 -6.88 2.46
CA LEU A 177 -21.11 -7.59 2.55
C LEU A 177 -21.06 -8.69 3.60
N LEU A 178 -19.93 -9.41 3.70
CA LEU A 178 -19.77 -10.47 4.71
C LEU A 178 -19.68 -9.91 6.14
N VAL A 179 -18.97 -8.78 6.31
CA VAL A 179 -18.75 -8.16 7.63
C VAL A 179 -19.94 -7.33 8.09
N GLY A 180 -20.68 -6.70 7.16
CA GLY A 180 -21.82 -5.84 7.45
C GLY A 180 -21.44 -4.41 7.89
N ASP A 181 -20.17 -4.03 7.84
CA ASP A 181 -19.69 -2.70 8.26
C ASP A 181 -18.52 -2.25 7.38
N LEU A 182 -18.38 -0.93 7.12
CA LEU A 182 -17.33 -0.34 6.29
C LEU A 182 -16.09 0.10 7.08
N ASN A 183 -16.08 -0.14 8.39
CA ASN A 183 -14.97 0.20 9.27
C ASN A 183 -13.90 -0.90 9.24
N LEU A 184 -12.65 -0.52 8.94
CA LEU A 184 -11.52 -1.46 8.84
C LEU A 184 -11.20 -2.16 10.16
N SER A 185 -11.40 -1.51 11.30
CA SER A 185 -11.18 -2.15 12.60
C SER A 185 -12.18 -3.29 12.84
N LYS A 186 -13.44 -3.11 12.45
CA LYS A 186 -14.48 -4.16 12.55
C LYS A 186 -14.21 -5.34 11.61
N VAL A 187 -13.60 -5.08 10.45
CA VAL A 187 -13.16 -6.16 9.55
C VAL A 187 -12.12 -7.05 10.24
N VAL A 188 -11.19 -6.46 10.98
CA VAL A 188 -10.19 -7.24 11.73
C VAL A 188 -10.84 -7.99 12.88
N GLU A 189 -11.74 -7.34 13.64
CA GLU A 189 -12.49 -7.96 14.74
C GLU A 189 -13.35 -9.14 14.24
N TYR A 190 -13.98 -9.04 13.08
CA TYR A 190 -14.73 -10.15 12.46
C TYR A 190 -13.86 -11.37 12.16
N GLN A 191 -12.58 -11.17 11.88
CA GLN A 191 -11.62 -12.22 11.58
C GLN A 191 -10.98 -12.82 12.86
N SER A 192 -11.28 -12.30 14.05
CA SER A 192 -10.84 -12.88 15.32
C SER A 192 -11.53 -14.21 15.60
N GLY A 193 -10.86 -15.12 16.31
CA GLY A 193 -11.45 -16.40 16.72
C GLY A 193 -10.94 -17.64 15.97
N GLY A 194 -9.96 -17.51 15.07
CA GLY A 194 -9.33 -18.70 14.48
C GLY A 194 -8.81 -18.49 13.06
N PHE A 195 -7.94 -19.40 12.64
CA PHE A 195 -7.30 -19.32 11.32
C PHE A 195 -8.31 -19.43 10.17
N LEU A 196 -9.32 -20.30 10.29
CA LEU A 196 -10.38 -20.48 9.30
C LEU A 196 -11.38 -19.31 9.24
N GLN A 197 -11.33 -18.41 10.21
CA GLN A 197 -12.14 -17.20 10.23
C GLN A 197 -11.59 -16.09 9.32
N TRP A 198 -10.33 -16.21 8.88
CA TRP A 198 -9.75 -15.23 7.96
C TRP A 198 -10.52 -15.19 6.64
N ILE A 199 -10.75 -13.98 6.14
CA ILE A 199 -11.57 -13.74 4.94
C ILE A 199 -10.94 -14.36 3.69
N VAL A 200 -9.63 -14.56 3.65
CA VAL A 200 -8.97 -15.26 2.54
C VAL A 200 -9.57 -16.64 2.26
N PHE A 201 -10.02 -17.38 3.30
CA PHE A 201 -10.65 -18.69 3.14
C PHE A 201 -12.13 -18.61 2.81
N LYS A 202 -12.82 -17.56 3.30
CA LYS A 202 -14.24 -17.34 3.02
C LYS A 202 -14.49 -16.70 1.65
N GLN A 203 -13.54 -15.89 1.17
CA GLN A 203 -13.63 -15.11 -0.08
C GLN A 203 -12.36 -15.24 -0.93
N PRO A 204 -11.98 -16.45 -1.39
CA PRO A 204 -10.75 -16.67 -2.15
C PRO A 204 -10.75 -15.94 -3.50
N ILE A 205 -11.89 -15.81 -4.15
CA ILE A 205 -12.03 -15.09 -5.43
C ILE A 205 -11.74 -13.60 -5.23
N ALA A 206 -12.34 -12.98 -4.20
CA ALA A 206 -12.08 -11.58 -3.86
C ALA A 206 -10.59 -11.35 -3.54
N PHE A 207 -9.96 -12.28 -2.81
CA PHE A 207 -8.53 -12.20 -2.51
C PHE A 207 -7.65 -12.23 -3.75
N ILE A 208 -7.91 -13.14 -4.71
CA ILE A 208 -7.13 -13.25 -5.95
C ILE A 208 -7.28 -11.97 -6.78
N ILE A 209 -8.50 -11.45 -6.93
CA ILE A 209 -8.74 -10.21 -7.68
C ILE A 209 -8.02 -9.04 -6.99
N PHE A 210 -8.13 -8.91 -5.67
CA PHE A 210 -7.46 -7.86 -4.90
C PHE A 210 -5.94 -7.96 -5.03
N LEU A 211 -5.37 -9.16 -4.91
CA LEU A 211 -3.93 -9.41 -5.04
C LEU A 211 -3.41 -8.92 -6.39
N VAL A 212 -4.05 -9.34 -7.48
CA VAL A 212 -3.60 -8.96 -8.84
C VAL A 212 -3.83 -7.48 -9.10
N ALA A 213 -4.95 -6.91 -8.62
CA ALA A 213 -5.21 -5.48 -8.73
C ALA A 213 -4.19 -4.64 -7.95
N ALA A 214 -3.78 -5.09 -6.75
CA ALA A 214 -2.75 -4.43 -5.96
C ALA A 214 -1.38 -4.41 -6.68
N PHE A 215 -1.01 -5.48 -7.39
CA PHE A 215 0.18 -5.47 -8.25
C PHE A 215 0.07 -4.44 -9.38
N ALA A 216 -1.09 -4.34 -10.02
CA ALA A 216 -1.31 -3.38 -11.10
C ALA A 216 -1.32 -1.93 -10.60
N GLU A 217 -1.83 -1.68 -9.40
CA GLU A 217 -1.86 -0.37 -8.77
C GLU A 217 -0.47 0.12 -8.33
N THR A 218 0.41 -0.80 -7.92
CA THR A 218 1.78 -0.46 -7.55
C THR A 218 2.70 -0.25 -8.76
N ASN A 219 2.20 -0.35 -9.99
CA ASN A 219 2.97 -0.20 -11.24
C ASN A 219 4.22 -1.09 -11.28
N ARG A 220 4.18 -2.27 -10.64
CA ARG A 220 5.32 -3.19 -10.59
C ARG A 220 5.15 -4.34 -11.57
N THR A 221 6.26 -4.87 -12.07
CA THR A 221 6.21 -6.09 -12.89
C THR A 221 5.44 -7.20 -12.15
N PRO A 222 4.51 -7.88 -12.84
CA PRO A 222 4.32 -7.99 -14.29
C PRO A 222 3.52 -6.85 -14.97
N PHE A 223 3.03 -5.84 -14.23
CA PHE A 223 2.16 -4.76 -14.70
C PHE A 223 2.86 -3.40 -14.80
N ASP A 224 4.16 -3.38 -15.09
CA ASP A 224 5.03 -2.21 -15.18
C ASP A 224 4.97 -1.59 -16.61
N LEU A 225 3.79 -1.12 -17.00
CA LEU A 225 3.58 -0.46 -18.28
C LEU A 225 3.95 1.03 -18.29
N PRO A 226 3.83 1.75 -17.17
CA PRO A 226 4.16 3.18 -17.11
C PRO A 226 5.63 3.49 -17.32
N GLU A 227 6.50 2.65 -16.76
CA GLU A 227 7.95 2.84 -16.83
C GLU A 227 8.58 2.20 -18.05
N ALA A 228 8.06 1.08 -18.53
CA ALA A 228 8.45 0.28 -19.67
C ALA A 228 9.71 0.80 -20.41
N GLU A 229 10.90 0.72 -19.76
CA GLU A 229 12.15 1.32 -20.26
C GLU A 229 12.46 0.92 -21.72
N GLN A 230 12.08 -0.28 -22.10
CA GLN A 230 12.29 -0.82 -23.45
C GLN A 230 11.37 -0.20 -24.51
N GLU A 231 10.20 0.33 -24.10
CA GLU A 231 9.18 0.89 -25.01
C GLU A 231 9.10 2.42 -24.91
N LEU A 232 9.22 2.99 -23.71
CA LEU A 232 8.92 4.39 -23.40
C LEU A 232 10.11 5.14 -22.78
N ALA A 233 11.32 4.58 -22.83
CA ALA A 233 12.56 5.19 -22.31
C ALA A 233 12.49 5.61 -20.80
N GLY A 234 11.62 4.98 -20.00
CA GLY A 234 11.41 5.29 -18.59
C GLY A 234 10.07 5.98 -18.27
N GLY A 235 9.22 6.20 -19.27
CA GLY A 235 7.84 6.63 -19.07
C GLY A 235 7.67 8.05 -18.52
N TYR A 236 6.74 8.22 -17.55
CA TYR A 236 6.32 9.54 -17.07
C TYR A 236 7.39 10.29 -16.24
N ASN A 237 8.38 9.58 -15.70
CA ASN A 237 9.40 10.14 -14.80
C ASN A 237 10.73 10.50 -15.49
N VAL A 238 10.84 10.30 -16.82
CA VAL A 238 12.09 10.54 -17.61
C VAL A 238 12.70 11.93 -17.41
N GLU A 239 11.87 12.97 -17.36
CA GLU A 239 12.34 14.35 -17.24
C GLU A 239 12.67 14.74 -15.78
N TYR A 240 12.37 13.86 -14.81
CA TYR A 240 12.59 14.16 -13.40
C TYR A 240 13.98 13.77 -12.94
N SER A 241 14.58 14.59 -12.08
CA SER A 241 15.90 14.37 -11.51
C SER A 241 15.92 14.66 -10.01
N SER A 242 17.02 14.27 -9.33
CA SER A 242 17.28 14.60 -7.93
C SER A 242 16.16 14.14 -6.99
N MET A 243 15.77 14.98 -6.05
CA MET A 243 14.75 14.67 -5.04
C MET A 243 13.35 14.47 -5.64
N LYS A 244 13.00 15.13 -6.75
CA LYS A 244 11.71 14.96 -7.42
C LYS A 244 11.52 13.54 -7.95
N PHE A 245 12.57 12.97 -8.55
CA PHE A 245 12.58 11.58 -8.97
C PHE A 245 12.48 10.63 -7.77
N ALA A 246 13.24 10.91 -6.69
CA ALA A 246 13.19 10.12 -5.47
C ALA A 246 11.78 10.11 -4.84
N LEU A 247 11.03 11.23 -4.90
CA LEU A 247 9.65 11.29 -4.39
C LEU A 247 8.69 10.35 -5.13
N PHE A 248 8.82 10.19 -6.46
CA PHE A 248 8.03 9.21 -7.21
C PHE A 248 8.32 7.78 -6.73
N PHE A 249 9.61 7.42 -6.64
CA PHE A 249 10.00 6.10 -6.13
C PHE A 249 9.53 5.86 -4.69
N MET A 250 9.69 6.86 -3.81
CA MET A 250 9.18 6.77 -2.44
C MET A 250 7.66 6.58 -2.42
N GLY A 251 6.91 7.28 -3.28
CA GLY A 251 5.47 7.13 -3.44
C GLY A 251 5.07 5.71 -3.87
N GLU A 252 5.76 5.12 -4.85
CA GLU A 252 5.52 3.75 -5.30
C GLU A 252 5.76 2.71 -4.20
N TYR A 253 6.88 2.79 -3.48
CA TYR A 253 7.15 1.87 -2.36
C TYR A 253 6.19 2.11 -1.18
N ALA A 254 5.77 3.35 -0.95
CA ALA A 254 4.75 3.66 0.04
C ALA A 254 3.41 3.04 -0.36
N ASN A 255 2.96 3.18 -1.62
CA ASN A 255 1.76 2.54 -2.14
C ASN A 255 1.83 1.01 -2.03
N MET A 256 2.97 0.40 -2.37
CA MET A 256 3.19 -1.03 -2.20
C MET A 256 3.05 -1.47 -0.73
N THR A 257 3.60 -0.70 0.19
CA THR A 257 3.47 -0.96 1.64
C THR A 257 2.03 -0.81 2.11
N VAL A 258 1.33 0.23 1.65
CA VAL A 258 -0.08 0.49 1.97
C VAL A 258 -0.99 -0.61 1.41
N ALA A 259 -0.82 -1.00 0.15
CA ALA A 259 -1.57 -2.10 -0.47
C ALA A 259 -1.35 -3.42 0.29
N SER A 260 -0.11 -3.68 0.72
CA SER A 260 0.23 -4.85 1.55
C SER A 260 -0.43 -4.80 2.93
N ALA A 261 -0.45 -3.63 3.58
CA ALA A 261 -1.12 -3.42 4.86
C ALA A 261 -2.64 -3.57 4.74
N MET A 262 -3.24 -3.06 3.65
CA MET A 262 -4.66 -3.26 3.35
C MET A 262 -4.99 -4.74 3.11
N MET A 263 -4.14 -5.45 2.37
CA MET A 263 -4.31 -6.89 2.14
C MET A 263 -4.23 -7.68 3.45
N ALA A 264 -3.28 -7.35 4.34
CA ALA A 264 -3.17 -7.94 5.67
C ALA A 264 -4.44 -7.68 6.50
N THR A 265 -4.98 -6.46 6.46
CA THR A 265 -6.19 -6.05 7.20
C THR A 265 -7.44 -6.75 6.67
N LEU A 266 -7.63 -6.76 5.35
CA LEU A 266 -8.86 -7.26 4.73
C LEU A 266 -8.95 -8.79 4.68
N PHE A 267 -7.82 -9.49 4.47
CA PHE A 267 -7.85 -10.92 4.17
C PHE A 267 -7.12 -11.81 5.19
N PHE A 268 -6.11 -11.27 5.88
CA PHE A 268 -5.27 -12.05 6.81
C PHE A 268 -5.47 -11.67 8.29
N GLY A 269 -6.59 -11.08 8.63
CA GLY A 269 -6.94 -10.75 10.01
C GLY A 269 -6.13 -9.62 10.65
N GLY A 270 -5.45 -8.77 9.86
CA GLY A 270 -4.71 -7.63 10.37
C GLY A 270 -3.73 -8.01 11.48
N TRP A 271 -3.93 -7.47 12.67
CA TRP A 271 -3.11 -7.70 13.86
C TRP A 271 -3.43 -9.02 14.60
N THR A 272 -4.49 -9.76 14.25
CA THR A 272 -4.87 -11.00 14.95
C THR A 272 -3.98 -12.17 14.56
N LEU A 273 -3.63 -13.02 15.52
CA LEU A 273 -2.97 -14.30 15.29
C LEU A 273 -3.71 -15.39 16.09
N PRO A 274 -4.17 -16.49 15.49
CA PRO A 274 -4.95 -17.52 16.16
C PRO A 274 -4.04 -18.48 16.97
N VAL A 275 -3.14 -17.90 17.78
CA VAL A 275 -2.20 -18.64 18.65
C VAL A 275 -2.15 -17.95 20.01
N ALA A 276 -2.22 -18.73 21.07
CA ALA A 276 -2.00 -18.29 22.46
C ALA A 276 -2.86 -17.10 22.94
N GLY A 277 -4.10 -16.97 22.41
CA GLY A 277 -5.02 -15.88 22.82
C GLY A 277 -4.71 -14.51 22.19
N LEU A 278 -3.81 -14.45 21.18
CA LEU A 278 -3.50 -13.23 20.43
C LEU A 278 -4.53 -12.94 19.31
N ASP A 279 -5.63 -13.65 19.29
CA ASP A 279 -6.78 -13.41 18.42
C ASP A 279 -7.75 -12.37 18.99
N GLN A 280 -7.73 -12.15 20.33
CA GLN A 280 -8.59 -11.19 21.01
C GLN A 280 -7.90 -9.83 21.22
N PRO A 281 -8.66 -8.71 21.18
CA PRO A 281 -8.08 -7.40 21.45
C PRO A 281 -7.45 -7.34 22.84
N ALA A 282 -6.28 -6.73 22.95
CA ALA A 282 -5.57 -6.58 24.22
C ALA A 282 -6.38 -5.74 25.21
N GLY A 283 -6.49 -6.21 26.45
CA GLY A 283 -7.08 -5.43 27.53
C GLY A 283 -6.18 -4.25 27.95
N ALA A 284 -6.74 -3.26 28.65
CA ALA A 284 -6.03 -2.05 29.07
C ALA A 284 -4.75 -2.31 29.91
N SER A 285 -4.70 -3.43 30.62
CA SER A 285 -3.53 -3.85 31.41
C SER A 285 -2.51 -4.68 30.61
N GLN A 286 -2.83 -5.12 29.39
CA GLN A 286 -2.04 -6.05 28.58
C GLN A 286 -1.17 -5.32 27.55
N ILE A 287 -0.25 -4.46 27.98
CA ILE A 287 0.64 -3.69 27.09
C ILE A 287 1.46 -4.60 26.19
N VAL A 288 1.96 -5.71 26.71
CA VAL A 288 2.77 -6.67 25.96
C VAL A 288 1.96 -7.30 24.80
N ALA A 289 0.72 -7.67 25.04
CA ALA A 289 -0.17 -8.18 23.99
C ALA A 289 -0.42 -7.11 22.90
N GLY A 290 -0.62 -5.85 23.28
CA GLY A 290 -0.77 -4.76 22.34
C GLY A 290 0.48 -4.54 21.46
N LEU A 291 1.68 -4.62 22.02
CA LEU A 291 2.93 -4.56 21.27
C LEU A 291 3.11 -5.77 20.34
N LEU A 292 2.75 -6.97 20.79
CA LEU A 292 2.78 -8.17 19.95
C LEU A 292 1.82 -8.04 18.76
N HIS A 293 0.62 -7.47 18.94
CA HIS A 293 -0.32 -7.21 17.84
C HIS A 293 0.26 -6.28 16.78
N ILE A 294 0.96 -5.21 17.19
CA ILE A 294 1.67 -4.33 16.25
C ILE A 294 2.76 -5.11 15.51
N GLY A 295 3.53 -5.93 16.23
CA GLY A 295 4.58 -6.78 15.64
C GLY A 295 4.02 -7.79 14.62
N ILE A 296 2.90 -8.43 14.93
CA ILE A 296 2.21 -9.38 14.04
C ILE A 296 1.72 -8.67 12.75
N PHE A 297 1.09 -7.51 12.91
CA PHE A 297 0.65 -6.72 11.77
C PHE A 297 1.82 -6.33 10.84
N LEU A 298 2.92 -5.83 11.43
CA LEU A 298 4.13 -5.49 10.68
C LEU A 298 4.73 -6.72 9.99
N ALA A 299 4.80 -7.87 10.66
CA ALA A 299 5.34 -9.10 10.09
C ALA A 299 4.51 -9.57 8.87
N LYS A 300 3.17 -9.53 8.95
CA LYS A 300 2.28 -9.85 7.82
C LYS A 300 2.46 -8.88 6.67
N THR A 301 2.49 -7.59 6.95
CA THR A 301 2.70 -6.54 5.94
C THR A 301 4.04 -6.72 5.25
N LEU A 302 5.13 -6.91 5.99
CA LEU A 302 6.47 -7.12 5.44
C LEU A 302 6.57 -8.43 4.63
N PHE A 303 5.87 -9.48 5.05
CA PHE A 303 5.80 -10.73 4.29
C PHE A 303 5.13 -10.51 2.93
N ILE A 304 4.01 -9.76 2.87
CA ILE A 304 3.32 -9.45 1.62
C ILE A 304 4.19 -8.55 0.73
N VAL A 305 4.84 -7.52 1.30
CA VAL A 305 5.82 -6.68 0.58
C VAL A 305 6.93 -7.54 -0.03
N PHE A 306 7.47 -8.49 0.75
CA PHE A 306 8.49 -9.42 0.26
C PHE A 306 7.96 -10.28 -0.90
N MET A 307 6.73 -10.79 -0.80
CA MET A 307 6.09 -11.56 -1.88
C MET A 307 5.92 -10.73 -3.16
N ILE A 308 5.53 -9.46 -3.04
CA ILE A 308 5.42 -8.55 -4.19
C ILE A 308 6.80 -8.33 -4.84
N ILE A 309 7.83 -8.09 -4.04
CA ILE A 309 9.20 -7.94 -4.52
C ILE A 309 9.69 -9.21 -5.22
N TRP A 310 9.40 -10.38 -4.66
CA TRP A 310 9.81 -11.66 -5.24
C TRP A 310 9.14 -11.90 -6.59
N VAL A 311 7.82 -11.73 -6.69
CA VAL A 311 7.06 -11.88 -7.94
C VAL A 311 7.59 -10.96 -9.03
N ARG A 312 7.97 -9.73 -8.70
CA ARG A 312 8.56 -8.77 -9.64
C ARG A 312 9.74 -9.34 -10.41
N TRP A 313 10.58 -10.15 -9.79
CA TRP A 313 11.80 -10.67 -10.40
C TRP A 313 11.61 -12.05 -11.06
N MET A 314 10.44 -12.68 -10.90
CA MET A 314 10.16 -14.01 -11.45
C MET A 314 9.29 -13.99 -12.70
N TRP A 315 8.38 -13.03 -12.81
CA TRP A 315 7.36 -13.06 -13.87
C TRP A 315 7.70 -12.11 -15.01
N PRO A 316 7.38 -12.53 -16.28
CA PRO A 316 7.53 -11.67 -17.45
C PRO A 316 6.48 -10.57 -17.43
N ARG A 317 6.76 -9.46 -18.13
CA ARG A 317 5.85 -8.32 -18.28
C ARG A 317 4.69 -8.68 -19.22
N PHE A 318 3.48 -8.25 -18.87
CA PHE A 318 2.32 -8.34 -19.76
C PHE A 318 2.33 -7.23 -20.81
N ARG A 319 1.71 -7.51 -21.97
CA ARG A 319 1.41 -6.48 -22.95
C ARG A 319 0.20 -5.65 -22.51
N TYR A 320 0.10 -4.41 -22.99
CA TYR A 320 -0.98 -3.49 -22.63
C TYR A 320 -2.38 -4.05 -22.93
N ASP A 321 -2.58 -4.66 -24.11
CA ASP A 321 -3.85 -5.29 -24.51
C ASP A 321 -4.24 -6.45 -23.58
N GLN A 322 -3.29 -7.31 -23.22
CA GLN A 322 -3.53 -8.44 -22.30
C GLN A 322 -3.93 -7.94 -20.90
N LEU A 323 -3.27 -6.90 -20.43
CA LEU A 323 -3.55 -6.31 -19.14
C LEU A 323 -4.96 -5.69 -19.12
N MET A 324 -5.33 -4.92 -20.12
CA MET A 324 -6.67 -4.32 -20.22
C MET A 324 -7.77 -5.38 -20.38
N ASP A 325 -7.53 -6.44 -21.16
CA ASP A 325 -8.46 -7.56 -21.30
C ASP A 325 -8.68 -8.30 -19.99
N LEU A 326 -7.61 -8.53 -19.20
CA LEU A 326 -7.69 -9.16 -17.90
C LEU A 326 -8.54 -8.35 -16.91
N GLY A 327 -8.36 -7.02 -16.85
CA GLY A 327 -9.12 -6.14 -15.97
C GLY A 327 -10.60 -6.09 -16.36
N TRP A 328 -10.90 -5.69 -17.59
CA TRP A 328 -12.27 -5.42 -18.04
C TRP A 328 -13.09 -6.67 -18.33
N ARG A 329 -12.52 -7.64 -19.06
CA ARG A 329 -13.27 -8.83 -19.51
C ARG A 329 -13.31 -9.95 -18.51
N ARG A 330 -12.34 -10.04 -17.59
CA ARG A 330 -12.27 -11.15 -16.64
C ARG A 330 -12.52 -10.70 -15.20
N PHE A 331 -11.79 -9.73 -14.68
CA PHE A 331 -11.88 -9.39 -13.27
C PHE A 331 -13.16 -8.66 -12.88
N ILE A 332 -13.63 -7.69 -13.66
CA ILE A 332 -14.87 -6.99 -13.34
C ILE A 332 -16.07 -7.93 -13.35
N PRO A 333 -16.32 -8.75 -14.40
CA PRO A 333 -17.42 -9.72 -14.37
C PRO A 333 -17.29 -10.76 -13.25
N LEU A 334 -16.05 -11.24 -12.97
CA LEU A 334 -15.82 -12.19 -11.90
C LEU A 334 -16.08 -11.59 -10.52
N ALA A 335 -15.67 -10.35 -10.30
CA ALA A 335 -15.95 -9.64 -9.04
C ALA A 335 -17.46 -9.41 -8.84
N LEU A 336 -18.18 -9.01 -9.87
CA LEU A 336 -19.64 -8.87 -9.84
C LEU A 336 -20.33 -10.21 -9.53
N ALA A 337 -19.91 -11.28 -10.20
CA ALA A 337 -20.43 -12.61 -9.93
C ALA A 337 -20.17 -13.05 -8.48
N ASN A 338 -18.98 -12.75 -7.95
CA ASN A 338 -18.64 -13.03 -6.56
C ASN A 338 -19.49 -12.25 -5.55
N ILE A 339 -19.80 -10.98 -5.84
CA ILE A 339 -20.70 -10.15 -5.01
C ILE A 339 -22.09 -10.79 -4.95
N VAL A 340 -22.66 -11.15 -6.12
CA VAL A 340 -23.98 -11.79 -6.19
C VAL A 340 -23.98 -13.13 -5.45
N ALA A 341 -22.97 -13.97 -5.66
CA ALA A 341 -22.83 -15.23 -4.95
C ALA A 341 -22.77 -15.03 -3.42
N THR A 342 -22.01 -14.05 -2.96
CA THR A 342 -21.93 -13.71 -1.52
C THR A 342 -23.27 -13.23 -0.98
N ALA A 343 -23.98 -12.38 -1.69
CA ALA A 343 -25.30 -11.91 -1.30
C ALA A 343 -26.33 -13.06 -1.19
N VAL A 344 -26.32 -13.99 -2.15
CA VAL A 344 -27.20 -15.18 -2.14
C VAL A 344 -26.88 -16.11 -0.96
N THR A 345 -25.60 -16.36 -0.70
CA THR A 345 -25.20 -17.21 0.46
C THR A 345 -25.60 -16.59 1.78
N LEU A 346 -25.44 -15.29 1.98
CA LEU A 346 -25.88 -14.59 3.18
C LEU A 346 -27.40 -14.63 3.33
N TRP A 347 -28.16 -14.42 2.25
CA TRP A 347 -29.61 -14.52 2.29
C TRP A 347 -30.11 -15.92 2.68
N TRP A 348 -29.41 -16.97 2.23
CA TRP A 348 -29.74 -18.34 2.61
C TRP A 348 -29.43 -18.65 4.09
N GLN A 349 -28.38 -18.06 4.65
CA GLN A 349 -28.00 -18.23 6.05
C GLN A 349 -28.93 -17.48 7.03
N THR A 350 -29.64 -16.45 6.55
CA THR A 350 -30.58 -15.65 7.36
C THR A 350 -32.03 -16.21 7.35
N LYS A 351 -32.33 -17.20 6.50
CA LYS A 351 -33.59 -17.97 6.50
C LYS A 351 -33.49 -19.20 7.37
#